data_3edddabf2f806e31899cd991e916da86
#
_entry.id   3edddabf2f806e31899cd991e916da86
#
_cell.length_a   1.000
_cell.length_b   1.000
_cell.length_c   1.000
_cell.angle_alpha   90.00
_cell.angle_beta   90.00
_cell.angle_gamma   90.00
#
_symmetry.space_group_name_H-M   'P 1'
#
loop_
_entity.id
_entity.type
_entity.pdbx_description
1 polymer ?
#
loop_
_entity_poly.entity_id
_entity_poly.type
_entity_poly.pdbx_seq_one_letter_code
_entity_poly.pdbx_strand_id
1 'polypeptide(L)'
;MSGRKNGADSALKSTGRAVSPALAKSVSLHLEGKRKEALRELNTAIENGEDTPEVFAAKGHIQFELEQYDDAIKTYERLLTLAPRHATANFNLGICYEKLGRWQEATDAFTKALEVDPQREESQLGLGICLLHQEKPEPAIGCFDKVLARQPGHETATFGKAVSLQLLWKFDEATALYLKILEKNPQSEECLVNLITIGMARKDHALIQQYSEKLLAMRPFSQAALEGLATCAFHGNEYEAAGRFCAKLVEFTPDHFERWFNLGVAEQKCGKLEQAAKAYGEAVRVRPDAKQAHVNLGIVRQELGELKQARESYERALQIAPDLADVIYNLASVLEQQGEKEDAERLYVKLLSRNPEWEDAWFRLGYLRLQRADHRGAAEAFQACVRKRSPWPEAQLNLGLSYWNLGDHESAAKAFESVLEADSHSIDALRGLAALAVEREDVEKALDLQAKLIEAGERTPELFYNTGLLLQKAGQHEDAIRLYQEALTERPNFAEALLNLGHALKAQGNVEEARNYWRQALEQKPELATGYFEQ
;
A
#
# COMPACT_ATOMS: atom_id res chain seq x y z
N MET A 1 -12.17 -53.23 -21.88
CA MET A 1 -12.27 -54.10 -23.08
C MET A 1 -13.73 -54.18 -23.49
N SER A 2 -14.03 -54.12 -24.77
CA SER A 2 -15.32 -54.10 -25.47
C SER A 2 -15.97 -52.70 -25.52
N GLY A 3 -16.20 -52.03 -26.59
CA GLY A 3 -16.21 -52.29 -28.01
C GLY A 3 -16.83 -51.04 -28.64
N ARG A 4 -16.03 -50.18 -29.28
CA ARG A 4 -16.56 -49.12 -30.18
C ARG A 4 -16.12 -49.45 -31.60
N LYS A 5 -16.86 -50.32 -32.17
CA LYS A 5 -16.94 -50.49 -33.65
C LYS A 5 -18.41 -50.33 -33.96
N ASN A 6 -18.84 -49.20 -34.45
CA ASN A 6 -20.04 -48.99 -35.27
C ASN A 6 -20.28 -47.46 -35.42
N GLY A 7 -19.55 -46.86 -36.34
CA GLY A 7 -19.74 -45.46 -36.75
C GLY A 7 -19.31 -45.19 -38.19
N ALA A 8 -18.60 -46.13 -38.80
CA ALA A 8 -18.06 -45.92 -40.15
C ALA A 8 -18.95 -46.49 -41.27
N ASP A 9 -19.97 -47.30 -40.94
CA ASP A 9 -20.73 -48.07 -41.95
C ASP A 9 -22.06 -47.40 -42.39
N SER A 10 -22.49 -46.28 -41.78
CA SER A 10 -23.76 -45.64 -42.17
C SER A 10 -23.61 -44.47 -43.18
N ALA A 11 -22.38 -44.02 -43.46
CA ALA A 11 -22.15 -42.91 -44.39
C ALA A 11 -21.94 -43.34 -45.84
N LEU A 12 -21.89 -44.62 -46.14
CA LEU A 12 -21.58 -45.16 -47.46
C LEU A 12 -22.80 -45.65 -48.28
N LYS A 13 -24.01 -45.26 -47.87
CA LYS A 13 -25.24 -45.59 -48.65
C LYS A 13 -26.01 -44.36 -49.06
N SER A 14 -25.46 -43.55 -50.00
CA SER A 14 -26.30 -42.76 -50.94
C SER A 14 -25.43 -42.17 -52.02
N THR A 15 -25.72 -42.51 -53.22
CA THR A 15 -25.31 -42.07 -54.57
C THR A 15 -24.32 -43.02 -55.22
N GLY A 16 -24.81 -43.69 -56.24
CA GLY A 16 -24.03 -44.63 -57.11
C GLY A 16 -23.09 -43.90 -58.03
N ARG A 17 -22.22 -43.01 -57.52
CA ARG A 17 -21.04 -42.51 -58.21
C ARG A 17 -19.85 -43.33 -57.79
N ALA A 18 -19.12 -43.90 -58.80
CA ALA A 18 -17.86 -44.59 -58.54
C ALA A 18 -16.92 -43.63 -57.74
N VAL A 19 -16.39 -44.13 -56.63
CA VAL A 19 -15.41 -43.37 -55.82
C VAL A 19 -14.21 -43.09 -56.74
N SER A 20 -13.77 -41.82 -56.80
CA SER A 20 -12.59 -41.43 -57.56
C SER A 20 -11.38 -42.26 -57.16
N PRO A 21 -10.63 -42.85 -58.09
CA PRO A 21 -9.39 -43.59 -57.78
C PRO A 21 -8.38 -42.75 -56.99
N ALA A 22 -8.31 -41.44 -57.29
CA ALA A 22 -7.43 -40.53 -56.59
C ALA A 22 -7.89 -40.31 -55.11
N LEU A 23 -9.20 -40.19 -54.86
CA LEU A 23 -9.75 -40.11 -53.51
C LEU A 23 -9.45 -41.39 -52.72
N ALA A 24 -9.65 -42.58 -53.33
CA ALA A 24 -9.34 -43.83 -52.66
C ALA A 24 -7.85 -43.99 -52.33
N LYS A 25 -6.96 -43.59 -53.25
CA LYS A 25 -5.50 -43.58 -53.05
C LYS A 25 -5.10 -42.58 -51.97
N SER A 26 -5.68 -41.39 -51.97
CA SER A 26 -5.43 -40.38 -50.93
C SER A 26 -5.85 -40.88 -49.55
N VAL A 27 -6.99 -41.54 -49.41
CA VAL A 27 -7.44 -42.15 -48.14
C VAL A 27 -6.46 -43.23 -47.68
N SER A 28 -5.97 -44.08 -48.58
CA SER A 28 -4.95 -45.09 -48.25
C SER A 28 -3.65 -44.44 -47.73
N LEU A 29 -3.13 -43.43 -48.44
CA LEU A 29 -1.96 -42.68 -48.01
C LEU A 29 -2.16 -41.96 -46.66
N HIS A 30 -3.33 -41.43 -46.44
CA HIS A 30 -3.67 -40.79 -45.17
C HIS A 30 -3.69 -41.80 -44.01
N LEU A 31 -4.25 -43.00 -44.21
CA LEU A 31 -4.23 -44.10 -43.23
C LEU A 31 -2.82 -44.60 -42.94
N GLU A 32 -1.91 -44.51 -43.89
CA GLU A 32 -0.48 -44.78 -43.72
C GLU A 32 0.29 -43.64 -43.02
N GLY A 33 -0.35 -42.54 -42.68
CA GLY A 33 0.29 -41.36 -42.07
C GLY A 33 1.00 -40.45 -43.06
N LYS A 34 0.93 -40.75 -44.37
CA LYS A 34 1.59 -40.01 -45.45
C LYS A 34 0.75 -38.81 -45.91
N ARG A 35 0.43 -37.89 -44.96
CA ARG A 35 -0.50 -36.78 -45.22
C ARG A 35 -0.09 -35.88 -46.38
N LYS A 36 1.21 -35.58 -46.52
CA LYS A 36 1.71 -34.71 -47.61
C LYS A 36 1.55 -35.38 -48.98
N GLU A 37 1.72 -36.70 -49.07
CA GLU A 37 1.53 -37.46 -50.32
C GLU A 37 0.04 -37.54 -50.65
N ALA A 38 -0.81 -37.79 -49.66
CA ALA A 38 -2.26 -37.78 -49.82
C ALA A 38 -2.75 -36.43 -50.36
N LEU A 39 -2.21 -35.31 -49.84
CA LEU A 39 -2.55 -33.97 -50.29
C LEU A 39 -2.11 -33.73 -51.75
N ARG A 40 -0.93 -34.25 -52.17
CA ARG A 40 -0.46 -34.16 -53.56
C ARG A 40 -1.39 -34.90 -54.52
N GLU A 41 -1.81 -36.11 -54.19
CA GLU A 41 -2.77 -36.87 -54.98
C GLU A 41 -4.09 -36.11 -55.19
N LEU A 42 -4.64 -35.50 -54.14
CA LEU A 42 -5.85 -34.70 -54.27
C LEU A 42 -5.66 -33.42 -55.09
N ASN A 43 -4.49 -32.78 -54.98
CA ASN A 43 -4.18 -31.62 -55.83
C ASN A 43 -4.12 -32.00 -57.29
N THR A 44 -3.43 -33.11 -57.61
CA THR A 44 -3.36 -33.65 -58.97
C THR A 44 -4.74 -34.04 -59.50
N ALA A 45 -5.60 -34.60 -58.68
CA ALA A 45 -6.99 -34.92 -59.06
C ALA A 45 -7.79 -33.65 -59.42
N ILE A 46 -7.66 -32.60 -58.64
CA ILE A 46 -8.31 -31.32 -58.90
C ILE A 46 -7.77 -30.69 -60.18
N GLU A 47 -6.44 -30.72 -60.43
CA GLU A 47 -5.82 -30.24 -61.65
C GLU A 47 -6.30 -31.00 -62.88
N ASN A 48 -6.63 -32.29 -62.74
CA ASN A 48 -7.21 -33.13 -63.78
C ASN A 48 -8.75 -32.96 -63.92
N GLY A 49 -9.35 -32.05 -63.20
CA GLY A 49 -10.78 -31.72 -63.33
C GLY A 49 -11.71 -32.50 -62.39
N GLU A 50 -11.20 -33.21 -61.40
CA GLU A 50 -12.03 -33.84 -60.34
C GLU A 50 -12.54 -32.82 -59.31
N ASP A 51 -13.46 -31.98 -59.73
CA ASP A 51 -14.00 -30.87 -58.93
C ASP A 51 -15.26 -31.36 -58.17
N THR A 52 -15.10 -32.27 -57.22
CA THR A 52 -16.19 -32.89 -56.45
C THR A 52 -16.16 -32.52 -54.96
N PRO A 53 -17.31 -32.44 -54.28
CA PRO A 53 -17.36 -32.14 -52.84
C PRO A 53 -16.55 -33.09 -51.98
N GLU A 54 -16.51 -34.38 -52.32
CA GLU A 54 -15.79 -35.40 -51.58
C GLU A 54 -14.28 -35.18 -51.64
N VAL A 55 -13.74 -34.79 -52.81
CA VAL A 55 -12.31 -34.49 -53.02
C VAL A 55 -11.92 -33.25 -52.20
N PHE A 56 -12.72 -32.19 -52.24
CA PHE A 56 -12.45 -30.99 -51.45
C PHE A 56 -12.64 -31.25 -49.92
N ALA A 57 -13.59 -32.08 -49.50
CA ALA A 57 -13.73 -32.45 -48.09
C ALA A 57 -12.48 -33.18 -47.58
N ALA A 58 -11.96 -34.15 -48.35
CA ALA A 58 -10.74 -34.88 -48.01
C ALA A 58 -9.52 -33.94 -48.00
N LYS A 59 -9.36 -33.08 -49.01
CA LYS A 59 -8.27 -32.09 -49.09
C LYS A 59 -8.30 -31.13 -47.89
N GLY A 60 -9.44 -30.53 -47.62
CA GLY A 60 -9.58 -29.62 -46.50
C GLY A 60 -9.27 -30.28 -45.14
N HIS A 61 -9.72 -31.53 -44.96
CA HIS A 61 -9.41 -32.30 -43.74
C HIS A 61 -7.88 -32.55 -43.59
N ILE A 62 -7.20 -32.97 -44.66
CA ILE A 62 -5.75 -33.19 -44.60
C ILE A 62 -4.98 -31.87 -44.37
N GLN A 63 -5.42 -30.77 -45.01
CA GLN A 63 -4.82 -29.47 -44.78
C GLN A 63 -5.01 -29.02 -43.31
N PHE A 64 -6.19 -29.25 -42.74
CA PHE A 64 -6.45 -29.01 -41.33
C PHE A 64 -5.51 -29.80 -40.42
N GLU A 65 -5.32 -31.09 -40.63
CA GLU A 65 -4.40 -31.93 -39.86
C GLU A 65 -2.92 -31.54 -40.04
N LEU A 66 -2.57 -30.88 -41.17
CA LEU A 66 -1.26 -30.29 -41.41
C LEU A 66 -1.13 -28.86 -40.85
N GLU A 67 -2.15 -28.39 -40.12
CA GLU A 67 -2.23 -27.02 -39.55
C GLU A 67 -2.16 -25.91 -40.62
N GLN A 68 -2.47 -26.24 -41.87
CA GLN A 68 -2.56 -25.30 -43.00
C GLN A 68 -3.96 -24.67 -43.04
N TYR A 69 -4.30 -23.91 -41.96
CA TYR A 69 -5.69 -23.43 -41.74
C TYR A 69 -6.17 -22.49 -42.83
N ASP A 70 -5.35 -21.57 -43.33
CA ASP A 70 -5.73 -20.65 -44.40
C ASP A 70 -6.01 -21.39 -45.74
N ASP A 71 -5.26 -22.43 -46.06
CA ASP A 71 -5.52 -23.23 -47.24
C ASP A 71 -6.74 -24.15 -47.06
N ALA A 72 -6.93 -24.69 -45.85
CA ALA A 72 -8.13 -25.45 -45.50
C ALA A 72 -9.40 -24.60 -45.66
N ILE A 73 -9.36 -23.33 -45.21
CA ILE A 73 -10.44 -22.37 -45.38
C ILE A 73 -10.82 -22.22 -46.84
N LYS A 74 -9.87 -21.89 -47.72
CA LYS A 74 -10.10 -21.77 -49.18
C LYS A 74 -10.72 -23.04 -49.76
N THR A 75 -10.22 -24.19 -49.30
CA THR A 75 -10.68 -25.51 -49.77
C THR A 75 -12.13 -25.78 -49.32
N TYR A 76 -12.46 -25.49 -48.06
CA TYR A 76 -13.84 -25.64 -47.56
C TYR A 76 -14.80 -24.60 -48.15
N GLU A 77 -14.36 -23.38 -48.41
CA GLU A 77 -15.17 -22.38 -49.13
C GLU A 77 -15.49 -22.84 -50.55
N ARG A 78 -14.49 -23.43 -51.27
CA ARG A 78 -14.74 -24.01 -52.58
C ARG A 78 -15.69 -25.20 -52.51
N LEU A 79 -15.55 -26.08 -51.51
CA LEU A 79 -16.52 -27.16 -51.27
C LEU A 79 -17.95 -26.61 -51.08
N LEU A 80 -18.11 -25.53 -50.30
CA LEU A 80 -19.41 -24.93 -50.03
C LEU A 80 -20.01 -24.21 -51.26
N THR A 81 -19.22 -23.81 -52.25
CA THR A 81 -19.77 -23.35 -53.52
C THR A 81 -20.41 -24.50 -54.32
N LEU A 82 -19.89 -25.72 -54.16
CA LEU A 82 -20.42 -26.93 -54.81
C LEU A 82 -21.56 -27.57 -54.01
N ALA A 83 -21.47 -27.52 -52.70
CA ALA A 83 -22.45 -28.12 -51.80
C ALA A 83 -22.79 -27.15 -50.65
N PRO A 84 -23.65 -26.12 -50.85
CA PRO A 84 -23.92 -25.08 -49.88
C PRO A 84 -24.49 -25.59 -48.53
N ARG A 85 -25.19 -26.69 -48.52
CA ARG A 85 -25.77 -27.31 -47.35
C ARG A 85 -24.94 -28.49 -46.78
N HIS A 86 -23.62 -28.33 -46.79
CA HIS A 86 -22.72 -29.35 -46.24
C HIS A 86 -22.34 -29.02 -44.79
N ALA A 87 -23.06 -29.62 -43.82
CA ALA A 87 -22.92 -29.33 -42.39
C ALA A 87 -21.48 -29.50 -41.89
N THR A 88 -20.82 -30.61 -42.25
CA THR A 88 -19.45 -30.92 -41.81
C THR A 88 -18.43 -29.93 -42.39
N ALA A 89 -18.64 -29.43 -43.61
CA ALA A 89 -17.72 -28.44 -44.20
C ALA A 89 -17.85 -27.08 -43.46
N ASN A 90 -19.08 -26.63 -43.18
CA ASN A 90 -19.29 -25.43 -42.39
C ASN A 90 -18.72 -25.58 -40.98
N PHE A 91 -18.86 -26.74 -40.33
CA PHE A 91 -18.28 -27.02 -39.03
C PHE A 91 -16.73 -26.96 -39.10
N ASN A 92 -16.10 -27.65 -40.02
CA ASN A 92 -14.65 -27.67 -40.17
C ASN A 92 -14.10 -26.27 -40.51
N LEU A 93 -14.83 -25.52 -41.33
CA LEU A 93 -14.52 -24.12 -41.64
C LEU A 93 -14.55 -23.26 -40.33
N GLY A 94 -15.57 -23.47 -39.49
CA GLY A 94 -15.66 -22.83 -38.20
C GLY A 94 -14.46 -23.13 -37.29
N ILE A 95 -14.02 -24.40 -37.24
CA ILE A 95 -12.82 -24.79 -36.47
C ILE A 95 -11.57 -24.12 -37.03
N CYS A 96 -11.39 -24.04 -38.37
CA CYS A 96 -10.24 -23.37 -38.98
C CYS A 96 -10.19 -21.90 -38.58
N TYR A 97 -11.32 -21.18 -38.63
CA TYR A 97 -11.41 -19.80 -38.20
C TYR A 97 -11.17 -19.62 -36.69
N GLU A 98 -11.68 -20.53 -35.87
CA GLU A 98 -11.40 -20.58 -34.41
C GLU A 98 -9.90 -20.69 -34.14
N LYS A 99 -9.20 -21.61 -34.79
CA LYS A 99 -7.74 -21.80 -34.67
C LYS A 99 -6.93 -20.57 -35.06
N LEU A 100 -7.43 -19.73 -35.96
CA LEU A 100 -6.83 -18.47 -36.36
C LEU A 100 -7.30 -17.26 -35.50
N GLY A 101 -8.14 -17.47 -34.50
CA GLY A 101 -8.69 -16.40 -33.68
C GLY A 101 -9.72 -15.50 -34.42
N ARG A 102 -10.22 -15.95 -35.57
CA ARG A 102 -11.19 -15.25 -36.41
C ARG A 102 -12.61 -15.55 -35.93
N TRP A 103 -12.92 -15.02 -34.71
CA TRP A 103 -14.10 -15.42 -33.94
C TRP A 103 -15.44 -15.12 -34.64
N GLN A 104 -15.55 -14.02 -35.39
CA GLN A 104 -16.80 -13.68 -36.08
C GLN A 104 -17.07 -14.65 -37.24
N GLU A 105 -16.06 -14.92 -38.06
CA GLU A 105 -16.20 -15.85 -39.17
C GLU A 105 -16.43 -17.29 -38.68
N ALA A 106 -15.82 -17.66 -37.55
CA ALA A 106 -16.09 -18.94 -36.92
C ALA A 106 -17.56 -19.05 -36.45
N THR A 107 -18.08 -17.98 -35.83
CA THR A 107 -19.49 -17.89 -35.42
C THR A 107 -20.43 -18.08 -36.60
N ASP A 108 -20.18 -17.40 -37.73
CA ASP A 108 -21.00 -17.50 -38.92
C ASP A 108 -20.96 -18.91 -39.53
N ALA A 109 -19.79 -19.53 -39.55
CA ALA A 109 -19.61 -20.89 -40.06
C ALA A 109 -20.31 -21.94 -39.16
N PHE A 110 -20.15 -21.87 -37.83
CA PHE A 110 -20.86 -22.76 -36.91
C PHE A 110 -22.38 -22.56 -36.96
N THR A 111 -22.85 -21.32 -37.14
CA THR A 111 -24.28 -21.04 -37.29
C THR A 111 -24.83 -21.71 -38.56
N LYS A 112 -24.14 -21.59 -39.70
CA LYS A 112 -24.49 -22.27 -40.94
C LYS A 112 -24.46 -23.81 -40.80
N ALA A 113 -23.50 -24.33 -40.04
CA ALA A 113 -23.47 -25.77 -39.74
C ALA A 113 -24.72 -26.21 -39.00
N LEU A 114 -25.18 -25.40 -38.02
CA LEU A 114 -26.37 -25.66 -37.20
C LEU A 114 -27.69 -25.42 -37.95
N GLU A 115 -27.73 -24.57 -38.97
CA GLU A 115 -28.88 -24.43 -39.87
C GLU A 115 -29.11 -25.70 -40.69
N VAL A 116 -28.06 -26.44 -40.99
CA VAL A 116 -28.11 -27.72 -41.75
C VAL A 116 -28.34 -28.89 -40.82
N ASP A 117 -27.61 -28.94 -39.71
CA ASP A 117 -27.70 -29.96 -38.67
C ASP A 117 -27.85 -29.33 -37.28
N PRO A 118 -29.08 -29.00 -36.87
CA PRO A 118 -29.37 -28.40 -35.56
C PRO A 118 -28.97 -29.27 -34.37
N GLN A 119 -28.67 -30.55 -34.60
CA GLN A 119 -28.38 -31.52 -33.56
C GLN A 119 -26.87 -31.67 -33.32
N ARG A 120 -26.01 -31.01 -34.09
CA ARG A 120 -24.57 -31.18 -34.01
C ARG A 120 -24.01 -30.48 -32.77
N GLU A 121 -23.70 -31.26 -31.75
CA GLU A 121 -23.26 -30.77 -30.43
C GLU A 121 -21.93 -30.02 -30.54
N GLU A 122 -20.98 -30.51 -31.34
CA GLU A 122 -19.68 -29.90 -31.52
C GLU A 122 -19.79 -28.48 -32.15
N SER A 123 -20.73 -28.27 -33.08
CA SER A 123 -21.01 -26.93 -33.63
C SER A 123 -21.64 -26.02 -32.60
N GLN A 124 -22.52 -26.56 -31.75
CA GLN A 124 -23.15 -25.80 -30.67
C GLN A 124 -22.11 -25.37 -29.62
N LEU A 125 -21.19 -26.27 -29.29
CA LEU A 125 -20.08 -25.99 -28.37
C LEU A 125 -19.11 -24.95 -28.94
N GLY A 126 -18.67 -25.14 -30.21
CA GLY A 126 -17.81 -24.18 -30.89
C GLY A 126 -18.42 -22.79 -31.01
N LEU A 127 -19.71 -22.71 -31.35
CA LEU A 127 -20.46 -21.45 -31.37
C LEU A 127 -20.44 -20.76 -29.99
N GLY A 128 -20.72 -21.52 -28.92
CA GLY A 128 -20.68 -20.99 -27.55
C GLY A 128 -19.32 -20.42 -27.15
N ILE A 129 -18.24 -21.14 -27.51
CA ILE A 129 -16.87 -20.69 -27.25
C ILE A 129 -16.54 -19.40 -28.03
N CYS A 130 -16.91 -19.35 -29.33
CA CYS A 130 -16.68 -18.16 -30.16
C CYS A 130 -17.45 -16.94 -29.63
N LEU A 131 -18.67 -17.13 -29.14
CA LEU A 131 -19.47 -16.06 -28.53
C LEU A 131 -18.85 -15.55 -27.23
N LEU A 132 -18.24 -16.42 -26.42
CA LEU A 132 -17.48 -15.97 -25.24
C LEU A 132 -16.28 -15.11 -25.61
N HIS A 133 -15.50 -15.50 -26.63
CA HIS A 133 -14.39 -14.69 -27.11
C HIS A 133 -14.82 -13.34 -27.71
N GLN A 134 -16.08 -13.21 -28.14
CA GLN A 134 -16.68 -11.97 -28.59
C GLN A 134 -17.35 -11.18 -27.46
N GLU A 135 -17.16 -11.58 -26.21
CA GLU A 135 -17.79 -10.94 -25.04
C GLU A 135 -19.33 -10.95 -25.09
N LYS A 136 -19.92 -12.01 -25.64
CA LYS A 136 -21.37 -12.21 -25.76
C LYS A 136 -21.82 -13.39 -24.88
N PRO A 137 -21.81 -13.24 -23.55
CA PRO A 137 -22.06 -14.36 -22.64
C PRO A 137 -23.51 -14.87 -22.64
N GLU A 138 -24.53 -14.01 -22.84
CA GLU A 138 -25.93 -14.43 -22.83
C GLU A 138 -26.24 -15.42 -23.97
N PRO A 139 -25.95 -15.15 -25.24
CA PRO A 139 -26.15 -16.13 -26.30
C PRO A 139 -25.25 -17.37 -26.15
N ALA A 140 -24.05 -17.24 -25.56
CA ALA A 140 -23.18 -18.37 -25.27
C ALA A 140 -23.84 -19.36 -24.30
N ILE A 141 -24.49 -18.89 -23.23
CA ILE A 141 -25.25 -19.72 -22.29
C ILE A 141 -26.28 -20.56 -23.06
N GLY A 142 -27.04 -19.93 -23.97
CA GLY A 142 -28.02 -20.65 -24.78
C GLY A 142 -27.43 -21.79 -25.63
N CYS A 143 -26.18 -21.62 -26.08
CA CYS A 143 -25.46 -22.67 -26.80
C CYS A 143 -25.06 -23.82 -25.87
N PHE A 144 -24.48 -23.51 -24.72
CA PHE A 144 -24.07 -24.52 -23.74
C PHE A 144 -25.28 -25.26 -23.14
N ASP A 145 -26.38 -24.57 -22.91
CA ASP A 145 -27.63 -25.21 -22.41
C ASP A 145 -28.18 -26.24 -23.36
N LYS A 146 -28.11 -26.03 -24.67
CA LYS A 146 -28.52 -27.02 -25.67
C LYS A 146 -27.64 -28.29 -25.62
N VAL A 147 -26.33 -28.12 -25.39
CA VAL A 147 -25.43 -29.26 -25.21
C VAL A 147 -25.74 -29.99 -23.88
N LEU A 148 -25.92 -29.24 -22.79
CA LEU A 148 -26.15 -29.78 -21.46
C LEU A 148 -27.54 -30.45 -21.34
N ALA A 149 -28.52 -30.02 -22.11
CA ALA A 149 -29.84 -30.69 -22.17
C ALA A 149 -29.76 -32.13 -22.69
N ARG A 150 -28.76 -32.41 -23.53
CA ARG A 150 -28.53 -33.78 -24.07
C ARG A 150 -27.50 -34.54 -23.26
N GLN A 151 -26.46 -33.87 -22.87
CA GLN A 151 -25.34 -34.42 -22.10
C GLN A 151 -25.14 -33.61 -20.79
N PRO A 152 -25.92 -33.84 -19.73
CA PRO A 152 -25.87 -33.08 -18.48
C PRO A 152 -24.50 -33.12 -17.77
N GLY A 153 -23.64 -34.05 -18.21
CA GLY A 153 -22.29 -34.22 -17.68
C GLY A 153 -21.17 -33.71 -18.57
N HIS A 154 -21.47 -32.95 -19.64
CA HIS A 154 -20.45 -32.44 -20.57
C HIS A 154 -19.65 -31.36 -19.89
N GLU A 155 -18.38 -31.66 -19.56
CA GLU A 155 -17.51 -30.81 -18.74
C GLU A 155 -17.23 -29.44 -19.42
N THR A 156 -16.81 -29.44 -20.70
CA THR A 156 -16.53 -28.20 -21.44
C THR A 156 -17.74 -27.28 -21.55
N ALA A 157 -18.94 -27.84 -21.78
CA ALA A 157 -20.18 -27.05 -21.83
C ALA A 157 -20.56 -26.49 -20.44
N THR A 158 -20.33 -27.26 -19.37
CA THR A 158 -20.53 -26.81 -18.00
C THR A 158 -19.56 -25.69 -17.65
N PHE A 159 -18.29 -25.84 -18.02
CA PHE A 159 -17.27 -24.83 -17.83
C PHE A 159 -17.57 -23.54 -18.61
N GLY A 160 -17.88 -23.67 -19.91
CA GLY A 160 -18.25 -22.51 -20.74
C GLY A 160 -19.47 -21.75 -20.21
N LYS A 161 -20.50 -22.47 -19.73
CA LYS A 161 -21.65 -21.85 -19.07
C LYS A 161 -21.23 -21.15 -17.77
N ALA A 162 -20.37 -21.75 -16.95
CA ALA A 162 -19.87 -21.14 -15.72
C ALA A 162 -19.10 -19.85 -15.99
N VAL A 163 -18.22 -19.84 -17.00
CA VAL A 163 -17.49 -18.64 -17.44
C VAL A 163 -18.47 -17.57 -17.91
N SER A 164 -19.49 -17.95 -18.72
CA SER A 164 -20.50 -17.01 -19.19
C SER A 164 -21.27 -16.36 -18.02
N LEU A 165 -21.66 -17.13 -17.02
CA LEU A 165 -22.34 -16.65 -15.82
C LEU A 165 -21.43 -15.74 -14.99
N GLN A 166 -20.15 -16.08 -14.87
CA GLN A 166 -19.16 -15.24 -14.19
C GLN A 166 -19.00 -13.87 -14.87
N LEU A 167 -18.95 -13.82 -16.20
CA LEU A 167 -18.90 -12.56 -16.96
C LEU A 167 -20.18 -11.72 -16.76
N LEU A 168 -21.32 -12.35 -16.51
CA LEU A 168 -22.58 -11.68 -16.17
C LEU A 168 -22.73 -11.35 -14.68
N TRP A 169 -21.68 -11.52 -13.88
CA TRP A 169 -21.67 -11.30 -12.42
C TRP A 169 -22.64 -12.21 -11.63
N LYS A 170 -23.14 -13.28 -12.26
CA LYS A 170 -23.98 -14.31 -11.62
C LYS A 170 -23.11 -15.33 -10.88
N PHE A 171 -22.38 -14.83 -9.87
CA PHE A 171 -21.33 -15.59 -9.21
C PHE A 171 -21.80 -16.86 -8.49
N ASP A 172 -22.99 -16.85 -7.89
CA ASP A 172 -23.51 -18.04 -7.18
C ASP A 172 -23.77 -19.20 -8.13
N GLU A 173 -24.38 -18.90 -9.29
CA GLU A 173 -24.64 -19.89 -10.33
C GLU A 173 -23.34 -20.40 -10.95
N ALA A 174 -22.38 -19.49 -11.23
CA ALA A 174 -21.07 -19.86 -11.75
C ALA A 174 -20.29 -20.75 -10.78
N THR A 175 -20.26 -20.39 -9.49
CA THR A 175 -19.62 -21.15 -8.41
C THR A 175 -20.19 -22.57 -8.33
N ALA A 176 -21.51 -22.72 -8.36
CA ALA A 176 -22.15 -24.04 -8.31
C ALA A 176 -21.72 -24.95 -9.47
N LEU A 177 -21.53 -24.37 -10.67
CA LEU A 177 -21.08 -25.13 -11.83
C LEU A 177 -19.59 -25.50 -11.74
N TYR A 178 -18.73 -24.60 -11.28
CA TYR A 178 -17.31 -24.92 -11.05
C TYR A 178 -17.15 -26.00 -9.99
N LEU A 179 -17.92 -25.95 -8.89
CA LEU A 179 -17.90 -26.97 -7.88
C LEU A 179 -18.35 -28.34 -8.41
N LYS A 180 -19.37 -28.38 -9.26
CA LYS A 180 -19.82 -29.60 -9.93
C LYS A 180 -18.75 -30.21 -10.83
N ILE A 181 -17.91 -29.38 -11.46
CA ILE A 181 -16.75 -29.87 -12.21
C ILE A 181 -15.71 -30.45 -11.26
N LEU A 182 -15.40 -29.73 -10.16
CA LEU A 182 -14.40 -30.15 -9.17
C LEU A 182 -14.81 -31.45 -8.41
N GLU A 183 -16.09 -31.79 -8.30
CA GLU A 183 -16.54 -33.09 -7.79
C GLU A 183 -16.03 -34.25 -8.65
N LYS A 184 -15.95 -34.06 -9.97
CA LYS A 184 -15.48 -35.08 -10.93
C LYS A 184 -13.98 -34.99 -11.20
N ASN A 185 -13.49 -33.78 -11.30
CA ASN A 185 -12.08 -33.44 -11.55
C ASN A 185 -11.56 -32.48 -10.48
N PRO A 186 -11.16 -32.98 -9.30
CA PRO A 186 -10.71 -32.15 -8.18
C PRO A 186 -9.45 -31.35 -8.47
N GLN A 187 -8.74 -31.67 -9.58
CA GLN A 187 -7.49 -31.05 -9.99
C GLN A 187 -7.66 -30.09 -11.19
N SER A 188 -8.89 -29.69 -11.55
CA SER A 188 -9.10 -28.69 -12.58
C SER A 188 -8.55 -27.34 -12.15
N GLU A 189 -7.38 -27.00 -12.68
CA GLU A 189 -6.67 -25.73 -12.39
C GLU A 189 -7.52 -24.53 -12.80
N GLU A 190 -8.16 -24.60 -13.96
CA GLU A 190 -9.03 -23.55 -14.47
C GLU A 190 -10.21 -23.25 -13.55
N CYS A 191 -10.85 -24.28 -13.00
CA CYS A 191 -11.95 -24.10 -12.05
C CYS A 191 -11.47 -23.44 -10.75
N LEU A 192 -10.31 -23.87 -10.23
CA LEU A 192 -9.74 -23.29 -9.01
C LEU A 192 -9.38 -21.81 -9.22
N VAL A 193 -8.76 -21.47 -10.35
CA VAL A 193 -8.42 -20.06 -10.70
C VAL A 193 -9.68 -19.20 -10.80
N ASN A 194 -10.74 -19.71 -11.47
CA ASN A 194 -11.99 -18.97 -11.60
C ASN A 194 -12.70 -18.78 -10.24
N LEU A 195 -12.68 -19.78 -9.36
CA LEU A 195 -13.24 -19.65 -7.99
C LEU A 195 -12.45 -18.60 -7.17
N ILE A 196 -11.13 -18.57 -7.28
CA ILE A 196 -10.31 -17.52 -6.66
C ILE A 196 -10.71 -16.14 -7.22
N THR A 197 -10.86 -16.04 -8.54
CA THR A 197 -11.26 -14.79 -9.21
C THR A 197 -12.63 -14.30 -8.73
N ILE A 198 -13.61 -15.21 -8.61
CA ILE A 198 -14.94 -14.90 -8.05
C ILE A 198 -14.81 -14.45 -6.59
N GLY A 199 -14.00 -15.14 -5.79
CA GLY A 199 -13.74 -14.76 -4.41
C GLY A 199 -13.16 -13.36 -4.29
N MET A 200 -12.19 -13.03 -5.15
CA MET A 200 -11.58 -11.68 -5.23
C MET A 200 -12.64 -10.60 -5.57
N ALA A 201 -13.48 -10.86 -6.60
CA ALA A 201 -14.53 -9.94 -7.00
C ALA A 201 -15.59 -9.71 -5.91
N ARG A 202 -15.90 -10.74 -5.13
CA ARG A 202 -16.87 -10.68 -4.01
C ARG A 202 -16.24 -10.27 -2.67
N LYS A 203 -14.92 -10.17 -2.60
CA LYS A 203 -14.15 -10.02 -1.35
C LYS A 203 -14.45 -11.15 -0.33
N ASP A 204 -14.70 -12.35 -0.83
CA ASP A 204 -14.94 -13.54 -0.02
C ASP A 204 -13.61 -14.22 0.32
N HIS A 205 -13.01 -13.77 1.42
CA HIS A 205 -11.68 -14.23 1.83
C HIS A 205 -11.65 -15.73 2.16
N ALA A 206 -12.74 -16.30 2.65
CA ALA A 206 -12.81 -17.74 2.91
C ALA A 206 -12.73 -18.56 1.62
N LEU A 207 -13.48 -18.13 0.59
CA LEU A 207 -13.43 -18.74 -0.73
C LEU A 207 -12.03 -18.61 -1.36
N ILE A 208 -11.45 -17.40 -1.30
CA ILE A 208 -10.10 -17.14 -1.83
C ILE A 208 -9.09 -18.07 -1.15
N GLN A 209 -9.07 -18.11 0.18
CA GLN A 209 -8.10 -18.89 0.94
C GLN A 209 -8.21 -20.38 0.59
N GLN A 210 -9.42 -20.93 0.67
CA GLN A 210 -9.67 -22.36 0.44
C GLN A 210 -9.14 -22.82 -0.92
N TYR A 211 -9.46 -22.09 -1.99
CA TYR A 211 -9.08 -22.51 -3.34
C TYR A 211 -7.66 -22.13 -3.72
N SER A 212 -7.12 -21.04 -3.15
CA SER A 212 -5.71 -20.69 -3.32
C SER A 212 -4.80 -21.70 -2.64
N GLU A 213 -5.09 -22.15 -1.43
CA GLU A 213 -4.33 -23.21 -0.75
C GLU A 213 -4.35 -24.51 -1.55
N LYS A 214 -5.53 -24.90 -2.05
CA LYS A 214 -5.69 -26.09 -2.87
C LYS A 214 -4.90 -26.00 -4.17
N LEU A 215 -4.96 -24.86 -4.85
CA LEU A 215 -4.21 -24.61 -6.08
C LEU A 215 -2.71 -24.58 -5.83
N LEU A 216 -2.26 -23.93 -4.74
CA LEU A 216 -0.85 -23.84 -4.39
C LEU A 216 -0.24 -25.20 -4.04
N ALA A 217 -1.01 -26.10 -3.42
CA ALA A 217 -0.60 -27.48 -3.13
C ALA A 217 -0.33 -28.29 -4.42
N MET A 218 -1.08 -27.99 -5.51
CA MET A 218 -0.90 -28.64 -6.81
C MET A 218 0.16 -27.94 -7.65
N ARG A 219 0.20 -26.61 -7.60
CA ARG A 219 1.07 -25.74 -8.37
C ARG A 219 1.75 -24.74 -7.42
N PRO A 220 2.92 -25.08 -6.84
CA PRO A 220 3.61 -24.25 -5.84
C PRO A 220 3.97 -22.84 -6.31
N PHE A 221 3.90 -22.61 -7.62
CA PHE A 221 4.23 -21.34 -8.29
C PHE A 221 3.02 -20.71 -9.01
N SER A 222 1.80 -21.10 -8.67
CA SER A 222 0.61 -20.49 -9.25
C SER A 222 0.47 -19.03 -8.82
N GLN A 223 0.56 -18.12 -9.79
CA GLN A 223 0.41 -16.68 -9.52
C GLN A 223 -0.95 -16.34 -8.92
N ALA A 224 -2.03 -16.93 -9.47
CA ALA A 224 -3.39 -16.71 -8.96
C ALA A 224 -3.53 -17.15 -7.49
N ALA A 225 -2.93 -18.29 -7.12
CA ALA A 225 -2.94 -18.77 -5.75
C ALA A 225 -2.14 -17.88 -4.80
N LEU A 226 -0.95 -17.44 -5.23
CA LEU A 226 -0.10 -16.55 -4.44
C LEU A 226 -0.75 -15.17 -4.25
N GLU A 227 -1.39 -14.61 -5.28
CA GLU A 227 -2.14 -13.35 -5.20
C GLU A 227 -3.35 -13.47 -4.27
N GLY A 228 -4.09 -14.58 -4.36
CA GLY A 228 -5.20 -14.87 -3.47
C GLY A 228 -4.76 -14.92 -2.01
N LEU A 229 -3.72 -15.69 -1.70
CA LEU A 229 -3.20 -15.82 -0.33
C LEU A 229 -2.58 -14.52 0.19
N ALA A 230 -1.89 -13.75 -0.66
CA ALA A 230 -1.40 -12.42 -0.29
C ALA A 230 -2.56 -11.49 0.09
N THR A 231 -3.65 -11.52 -0.69
CA THR A 231 -4.86 -10.73 -0.41
C THR A 231 -5.50 -11.11 0.93
N CYS A 232 -5.64 -12.41 1.20
CA CYS A 232 -6.15 -12.90 2.49
C CYS A 232 -5.25 -12.47 3.65
N ALA A 233 -3.93 -12.62 3.51
CA ALA A 233 -2.96 -12.25 4.52
C ALA A 233 -2.99 -10.72 4.82
N PHE A 234 -3.11 -9.86 3.80
CA PHE A 234 -3.30 -8.43 4.01
C PHE A 234 -4.59 -8.12 4.75
N HIS A 235 -5.70 -8.80 4.40
CA HIS A 235 -6.97 -8.60 5.08
C HIS A 235 -6.91 -9.02 6.56
N GLY A 236 -6.21 -10.12 6.86
CA GLY A 236 -5.98 -10.62 8.21
C GLY A 236 -4.91 -9.87 8.99
N ASN A 237 -4.26 -8.84 8.39
CA ASN A 237 -3.08 -8.15 8.94
C ASN A 237 -1.88 -9.08 9.19
N GLU A 238 -1.82 -10.21 8.51
CA GLU A 238 -0.73 -11.18 8.56
C GLU A 238 0.40 -10.76 7.61
N TYR A 239 1.03 -9.61 7.91
CA TYR A 239 1.97 -8.95 7.00
C TYR A 239 3.20 -9.79 6.67
N GLU A 240 3.68 -10.62 7.60
CA GLU A 240 4.79 -11.55 7.31
C GLU A 240 4.41 -12.60 6.26
N ALA A 241 3.18 -13.13 6.33
CA ALA A 241 2.67 -14.07 5.34
C ALA A 241 2.48 -13.35 3.98
N ALA A 242 1.90 -12.15 3.99
CA ALA A 242 1.73 -11.32 2.81
C ALA A 242 3.08 -11.05 2.13
N GLY A 243 4.10 -10.67 2.89
CA GLY A 243 5.47 -10.44 2.39
C GLY A 243 6.07 -11.68 1.73
N ARG A 244 5.93 -12.87 2.34
CA ARG A 244 6.39 -14.13 1.74
C ARG A 244 5.71 -14.45 0.39
N PHE A 245 4.40 -14.22 0.28
CA PHE A 245 3.68 -14.44 -0.97
C PHE A 245 4.06 -13.40 -2.03
N CYS A 246 4.12 -12.11 -1.65
CA CYS A 246 4.54 -11.04 -2.55
C CYS A 246 5.99 -11.23 -3.04
N ALA A 247 6.91 -11.66 -2.17
CA ALA A 247 8.30 -11.94 -2.56
C ALA A 247 8.38 -13.00 -3.66
N LYS A 248 7.59 -14.08 -3.55
CA LYS A 248 7.51 -15.08 -4.63
C LYS A 248 6.92 -14.49 -5.92
N LEU A 249 5.90 -13.63 -5.81
CA LEU A 249 5.27 -13.03 -6.99
C LEU A 249 6.21 -12.12 -7.78
N VAL A 250 7.07 -11.35 -7.12
CA VAL A 250 8.03 -10.47 -7.81
C VAL A 250 9.16 -11.25 -8.52
N GLU A 251 9.46 -12.48 -8.08
CA GLU A 251 10.42 -13.37 -8.75
C GLU A 251 9.91 -13.78 -10.16
N PHE A 252 8.59 -13.95 -10.33
CA PHE A 252 7.99 -14.35 -11.61
C PHE A 252 7.77 -13.19 -12.56
N THR A 253 7.44 -12.03 -12.03
CA THR A 253 7.11 -10.83 -12.82
C THR A 253 7.77 -9.60 -12.20
N PRO A 254 9.08 -9.44 -12.42
CA PRO A 254 9.84 -8.32 -11.84
C PRO A 254 9.41 -6.95 -12.38
N ASP A 255 8.69 -6.90 -13.50
CA ASP A 255 8.22 -5.66 -14.12
C ASP A 255 6.76 -5.33 -13.77
N HIS A 256 6.23 -5.91 -12.69
CA HIS A 256 4.86 -5.64 -12.23
C HIS A 256 4.86 -4.73 -10.99
N PHE A 257 4.40 -3.50 -11.17
CA PHE A 257 4.42 -2.45 -10.13
C PHE A 257 3.70 -2.85 -8.84
N GLU A 258 2.46 -3.34 -8.95
CA GLU A 258 1.61 -3.62 -7.78
C GLU A 258 2.22 -4.67 -6.87
N ARG A 259 2.97 -5.62 -7.41
CA ARG A 259 3.62 -6.69 -6.64
C ARG A 259 4.77 -6.16 -5.80
N TRP A 260 5.62 -5.30 -6.38
CA TRP A 260 6.68 -4.62 -5.64
C TRP A 260 6.13 -3.65 -4.60
N PHE A 261 5.08 -2.91 -4.96
CA PHE A 261 4.43 -1.98 -4.04
C PHE A 261 3.84 -2.72 -2.84
N ASN A 262 3.11 -3.82 -3.06
CA ASN A 262 2.53 -4.63 -1.99
C ASN A 262 3.61 -5.31 -1.13
N LEU A 263 4.72 -5.78 -1.74
CA LEU A 263 5.86 -6.27 -0.98
C LEU A 263 6.41 -5.18 -0.04
N GLY A 264 6.59 -3.97 -0.56
CA GLY A 264 7.03 -2.83 0.24
C GLY A 264 6.10 -2.53 1.41
N VAL A 265 4.78 -2.56 1.18
CA VAL A 265 3.78 -2.37 2.25
C VAL A 265 3.89 -3.46 3.32
N ALA A 266 4.00 -4.73 2.91
CA ALA A 266 4.10 -5.85 3.83
C ALA A 266 5.38 -5.76 4.69
N GLU A 267 6.53 -5.51 4.07
CA GLU A 267 7.81 -5.39 4.77
C GLU A 267 7.84 -4.17 5.70
N GLN A 268 7.26 -3.04 5.29
CA GLN A 268 7.13 -1.84 6.14
C GLN A 268 6.27 -2.13 7.37
N LYS A 269 5.13 -2.81 7.19
CA LYS A 269 4.25 -3.18 8.31
C LYS A 269 4.90 -4.20 9.27
N CYS A 270 5.86 -4.98 8.79
CA CYS A 270 6.69 -5.87 9.61
C CYS A 270 7.88 -5.15 10.28
N GLY A 271 8.08 -3.84 10.05
CA GLY A 271 9.23 -3.10 10.57
C GLY A 271 10.55 -3.38 9.85
N LYS A 272 10.52 -4.09 8.71
CA LYS A 272 11.69 -4.43 7.90
C LYS A 272 11.98 -3.33 6.90
N LEU A 273 12.46 -2.19 7.42
CA LEU A 273 12.54 -0.94 6.68
C LEU A 273 13.46 -1.01 5.46
N GLU A 274 14.62 -1.68 5.55
CA GLU A 274 15.56 -1.83 4.42
C GLU A 274 14.94 -2.63 3.27
N GLN A 275 14.21 -3.72 3.59
CA GLN A 275 13.51 -4.52 2.60
C GLN A 275 12.36 -3.72 1.96
N ALA A 276 11.63 -2.96 2.77
CA ALA A 276 10.56 -2.08 2.28
C ALA A 276 11.11 -1.00 1.34
N ALA A 277 12.23 -0.34 1.70
CA ALA A 277 12.88 0.66 0.85
C ALA A 277 13.32 0.06 -0.50
N LYS A 278 13.88 -1.15 -0.48
CA LYS A 278 14.25 -1.87 -1.70
C LYS A 278 13.03 -2.18 -2.58
N ALA A 279 11.96 -2.69 -1.97
CA ALA A 279 10.76 -3.05 -2.70
C ALA A 279 10.06 -1.81 -3.30
N TYR A 280 9.92 -0.72 -2.53
CA TYR A 280 9.41 0.54 -3.08
C TYR A 280 10.34 1.16 -4.13
N GLY A 281 11.66 1.00 -3.98
CA GLY A 281 12.65 1.40 -4.98
C GLY A 281 12.41 0.69 -6.33
N GLU A 282 12.17 -0.62 -6.31
CA GLU A 282 11.81 -1.37 -7.53
C GLU A 282 10.44 -0.95 -8.06
N ALA A 283 9.46 -0.70 -7.18
CA ALA A 283 8.15 -0.21 -7.61
C ALA A 283 8.27 1.12 -8.38
N VAL A 284 9.03 2.10 -7.89
CA VAL A 284 9.24 3.38 -8.61
C VAL A 284 10.09 3.23 -9.86
N ARG A 285 10.98 2.22 -9.93
CA ARG A 285 11.71 1.89 -11.16
C ARG A 285 10.73 1.41 -12.25
N VAL A 286 9.77 0.55 -11.88
CA VAL A 286 8.76 0.01 -12.81
C VAL A 286 7.76 1.10 -13.23
N ARG A 287 7.31 1.93 -12.29
CA ARG A 287 6.36 3.02 -12.55
C ARG A 287 6.86 4.33 -11.93
N PRO A 288 7.65 5.12 -12.69
CA PRO A 288 8.29 6.34 -12.17
C PRO A 288 7.33 7.48 -11.79
N ASP A 289 6.08 7.42 -12.23
CA ASP A 289 5.02 8.40 -11.93
C ASP A 289 4.07 7.94 -10.80
N ALA A 290 4.40 6.86 -10.12
CA ALA A 290 3.61 6.33 -9.02
C ALA A 290 3.83 7.17 -7.74
N LYS A 291 3.06 8.26 -7.58
CA LYS A 291 3.17 9.17 -6.43
C LYS A 291 3.19 8.45 -5.08
N GLN A 292 2.31 7.46 -4.88
CA GLN A 292 2.19 6.75 -3.59
C GLN A 292 3.45 5.94 -3.26
N ALA A 293 4.09 5.35 -4.27
CA ALA A 293 5.33 4.61 -4.06
C ALA A 293 6.48 5.55 -3.65
N HIS A 294 6.57 6.74 -4.26
CA HIS A 294 7.53 7.77 -3.84
C HIS A 294 7.26 8.26 -2.41
N VAL A 295 5.99 8.45 -2.04
CA VAL A 295 5.62 8.85 -0.66
C VAL A 295 6.07 7.79 0.33
N ASN A 296 5.70 6.53 0.12
CA ASN A 296 6.04 5.44 1.02
C ASN A 296 7.58 5.22 1.09
N LEU A 297 8.26 5.32 -0.04
CA LEU A 297 9.73 5.27 -0.09
C LEU A 297 10.37 6.39 0.73
N GLY A 298 9.82 7.61 0.62
CA GLY A 298 10.26 8.76 1.42
C GLY A 298 10.08 8.53 2.91
N ILE A 299 8.92 8.01 3.33
CA ILE A 299 8.63 7.71 4.74
C ILE A 299 9.63 6.68 5.27
N VAL A 300 9.80 5.56 4.58
CA VAL A 300 10.71 4.48 5.01
C VAL A 300 12.15 4.97 5.07
N ARG A 301 12.62 5.75 4.10
CA ARG A 301 13.97 6.33 4.12
C ARG A 301 14.17 7.33 5.26
N GLN A 302 13.14 8.11 5.58
CA GLN A 302 13.17 9.01 6.73
C GLN A 302 13.28 8.23 8.04
N GLU A 303 12.54 7.16 8.20
CA GLU A 303 12.62 6.27 9.37
C GLU A 303 14.00 5.57 9.49
N LEU A 304 14.65 5.27 8.36
CA LEU A 304 16.02 4.76 8.30
C LEU A 304 17.09 5.84 8.57
N GLY A 305 16.71 7.11 8.67
CA GLY A 305 17.66 8.23 8.80
C GLY A 305 18.35 8.62 7.48
N GLU A 306 17.93 8.05 6.36
CA GLU A 306 18.44 8.36 5.01
C GLU A 306 17.83 9.66 4.47
N LEU A 307 18.06 10.77 5.19
CA LEU A 307 17.34 12.03 4.97
C LEU A 307 17.48 12.61 3.54
N LYS A 308 18.64 12.40 2.89
CA LYS A 308 18.83 12.88 1.50
C LYS A 308 17.93 12.14 0.52
N GLN A 309 17.91 10.81 0.62
CA GLN A 309 17.08 9.98 -0.25
C GLN A 309 15.59 10.16 0.05
N ALA A 310 15.23 10.38 1.34
CA ALA A 310 13.86 10.69 1.74
C ALA A 310 13.39 11.99 1.07
N ARG A 311 14.20 13.04 1.13
CA ARG A 311 13.96 14.32 0.44
C ARG A 311 13.70 14.13 -1.05
N GLU A 312 14.62 13.45 -1.76
CA GLU A 312 14.48 13.17 -3.19
C GLU A 312 13.15 12.46 -3.52
N SER A 313 12.77 11.51 -2.68
CA SER A 313 11.51 10.76 -2.84
C SER A 313 10.28 11.65 -2.66
N TYR A 314 10.26 12.51 -1.63
CA TYR A 314 9.17 13.46 -1.40
C TYR A 314 9.11 14.55 -2.48
N GLU A 315 10.25 15.09 -2.90
CA GLU A 315 10.31 16.06 -4.00
C GLU A 315 9.74 15.46 -5.29
N ARG A 316 10.07 14.19 -5.58
CA ARG A 316 9.51 13.51 -6.73
C ARG A 316 7.99 13.30 -6.61
N ALA A 317 7.49 12.93 -5.43
CA ALA A 317 6.06 12.84 -5.18
C ALA A 317 5.34 14.18 -5.42
N LEU A 318 5.94 15.29 -4.98
CA LEU A 318 5.40 16.64 -5.16
C LEU A 318 5.53 17.16 -6.60
N GLN A 319 6.49 16.69 -7.39
CA GLN A 319 6.54 16.97 -8.83
C GLN A 319 5.34 16.33 -9.56
N ILE A 320 4.94 15.13 -9.14
CA ILE A 320 3.79 14.42 -9.71
C ILE A 320 2.47 15.03 -9.21
N ALA A 321 2.41 15.34 -7.91
CA ALA A 321 1.22 15.90 -7.26
C ALA A 321 1.63 17.02 -6.26
N PRO A 322 1.63 18.30 -6.68
CA PRO A 322 2.18 19.43 -5.92
C PRO A 322 1.45 19.78 -4.62
N ASP A 323 0.24 19.26 -4.42
CA ASP A 323 -0.66 19.67 -3.35
C ASP A 323 -0.88 18.56 -2.29
N LEU A 324 0.03 17.58 -2.21
CA LEU A 324 -0.01 16.53 -1.19
C LEU A 324 0.42 17.12 0.17
N ALA A 325 -0.55 17.46 0.99
CA ALA A 325 -0.33 18.12 2.28
C ALA A 325 0.59 17.32 3.21
N ASP A 326 0.33 16.01 3.37
CA ASP A 326 1.17 15.11 4.18
C ASP A 326 2.63 15.08 3.70
N VAL A 327 2.84 15.09 2.37
CA VAL A 327 4.18 15.05 1.79
C VAL A 327 4.91 16.38 1.98
N ILE A 328 4.20 17.52 1.89
CA ILE A 328 4.77 18.85 2.19
C ILE A 328 5.22 18.89 3.65
N TYR A 329 4.40 18.37 4.57
CA TYR A 329 4.73 18.28 5.99
C TYR A 329 5.98 17.41 6.21
N ASN A 330 6.01 16.21 5.64
CA ASN A 330 7.13 15.28 5.79
C ASN A 330 8.42 15.84 5.18
N LEU A 331 8.34 16.48 4.01
CA LEU A 331 9.50 17.15 3.41
C LEU A 331 10.02 18.29 4.28
N ALA A 332 9.13 19.11 4.84
CA ALA A 332 9.51 20.16 5.78
C ALA A 332 10.20 19.58 7.02
N SER A 333 9.68 18.48 7.58
CA SER A 333 10.30 17.76 8.70
C SER A 333 11.70 17.22 8.36
N VAL A 334 11.87 16.67 7.14
CA VAL A 334 13.21 16.22 6.68
C VAL A 334 14.19 17.38 6.54
N LEU A 335 13.76 18.50 5.97
CA LEU A 335 14.61 19.70 5.83
C LEU A 335 15.00 20.26 7.20
N GLU A 336 14.08 20.26 8.15
CA GLU A 336 14.36 20.64 9.54
C GLU A 336 15.43 19.74 10.17
N GLN A 337 15.32 18.41 9.99
CA GLN A 337 16.31 17.45 10.48
C GLN A 337 17.69 17.61 9.78
N GLN A 338 17.71 18.09 8.54
CA GLN A 338 18.94 18.43 7.80
C GLN A 338 19.54 19.78 8.22
N GLY A 339 18.82 20.56 9.03
CA GLY A 339 19.23 21.90 9.45
C GLY A 339 18.87 23.02 8.47
N GLU A 340 18.14 22.71 7.39
CA GLU A 340 17.67 23.66 6.38
C GLU A 340 16.39 24.36 6.86
N LYS A 341 16.50 25.11 7.97
CA LYS A 341 15.36 25.67 8.72
C LYS A 341 14.52 26.67 7.92
N GLU A 342 15.15 27.48 7.06
CA GLU A 342 14.46 28.47 6.22
C GLU A 342 13.56 27.81 5.17
N ASP A 343 14.04 26.72 4.58
CA ASP A 343 13.28 25.97 3.58
C ASP A 343 12.13 25.19 4.22
N ALA A 344 12.38 24.60 5.39
CA ALA A 344 11.35 23.97 6.20
C ALA A 344 10.24 24.97 6.58
N GLU A 345 10.60 26.17 7.05
CA GLU A 345 9.64 27.22 7.40
C GLU A 345 8.78 27.60 6.19
N ARG A 346 9.39 27.78 5.01
CA ARG A 346 8.66 28.11 3.77
C ARG A 346 7.62 27.03 3.43
N LEU A 347 7.96 25.77 3.61
CA LEU A 347 7.03 24.68 3.35
C LEU A 347 5.90 24.61 4.38
N TYR A 348 6.18 24.81 5.67
CA TYR A 348 5.12 24.87 6.69
C TYR A 348 4.18 26.04 6.43
N VAL A 349 4.68 27.22 6.08
CA VAL A 349 3.84 28.38 5.72
C VAL A 349 2.98 28.07 4.48
N LYS A 350 3.59 27.47 3.43
CA LYS A 350 2.84 27.03 2.24
C LYS A 350 1.73 26.04 2.60
N LEU A 351 2.03 25.06 3.45
CA LEU A 351 1.07 24.06 3.92
C LEU A 351 -0.09 24.74 4.65
N LEU A 352 0.23 25.60 5.61
CA LEU A 352 -0.75 26.26 6.48
C LEU A 352 -1.61 27.29 5.76
N SER A 353 -1.13 27.89 4.67
CA SER A 353 -1.92 28.77 3.82
C SER A 353 -3.12 28.07 3.16
N ARG A 354 -3.02 26.74 2.96
CA ARG A 354 -4.08 25.91 2.37
C ARG A 354 -4.80 25.04 3.40
N ASN A 355 -4.08 24.64 4.44
CA ASN A 355 -4.56 23.77 5.51
C ASN A 355 -4.38 24.42 6.89
N PRO A 356 -5.10 25.51 7.20
CA PRO A 356 -4.92 26.28 8.43
C PRO A 356 -5.30 25.49 9.69
N GLU A 357 -5.96 24.34 9.54
CA GLU A 357 -6.36 23.47 10.64
C GLU A 357 -5.29 22.46 11.09
N TRP A 358 -4.10 22.48 10.46
CA TRP A 358 -3.04 21.53 10.77
C TRP A 358 -2.21 21.99 11.97
N GLU A 359 -2.62 21.58 13.16
CA GLU A 359 -2.02 22.02 14.42
C GLU A 359 -0.53 21.63 14.56
N ASP A 360 -0.13 20.42 14.14
CA ASP A 360 1.27 19.99 14.22
C ASP A 360 2.20 20.86 13.34
N ALA A 361 1.72 21.30 12.19
CA ALA A 361 2.49 22.20 11.32
C ALA A 361 2.64 23.60 11.95
N TRP A 362 1.59 24.12 12.62
CA TRP A 362 1.69 25.36 13.40
C TRP A 362 2.71 25.22 14.53
N PHE A 363 2.69 24.08 15.25
CA PHE A 363 3.65 23.82 16.32
C PHE A 363 5.09 23.82 15.82
N ARG A 364 5.37 23.09 14.72
CA ARG A 364 6.71 23.07 14.13
C ARG A 364 7.15 24.44 13.62
N LEU A 365 6.26 25.17 12.98
CA LEU A 365 6.51 26.54 12.54
C LEU A 365 6.87 27.47 13.73
N GLY A 366 6.08 27.40 14.82
CA GLY A 366 6.35 28.15 16.04
C GLY A 366 7.70 27.84 16.63
N TYR A 367 8.05 26.54 16.68
CA TYR A 367 9.34 26.09 17.20
C TYR A 367 10.54 26.58 16.35
N LEU A 368 10.44 26.53 15.03
CA LEU A 368 11.48 27.07 14.13
C LEU A 368 11.67 28.56 14.30
N ARG A 369 10.57 29.32 14.42
CA ARG A 369 10.60 30.77 14.66
C ARG A 369 11.20 31.13 16.01
N LEU A 370 10.86 30.38 17.04
CA LEU A 370 11.43 30.55 18.39
C LEU A 370 12.96 30.34 18.36
N GLN A 371 13.44 29.32 17.68
CA GLN A 371 14.88 29.05 17.53
C GLN A 371 15.63 30.16 16.77
N ARG A 372 14.94 30.94 15.95
CA ARG A 372 15.49 32.08 15.20
C ARG A 372 15.27 33.42 15.90
N ALA A 373 14.79 33.39 17.14
CA ALA A 373 14.42 34.55 17.91
C ALA A 373 13.32 35.43 17.28
N ASP A 374 12.54 34.89 16.34
CA ASP A 374 11.28 35.51 15.89
C ASP A 374 10.17 35.21 16.91
N HIS A 375 10.25 35.87 18.06
CA HIS A 375 9.34 35.61 19.17
C HIS A 375 7.90 35.98 18.83
N ARG A 376 7.69 37.00 17.97
CA ARG A 376 6.34 37.40 17.55
C ARG A 376 5.71 36.34 16.64
N GLY A 377 6.43 35.92 15.60
CA GLY A 377 5.94 34.88 14.71
C GLY A 377 5.77 33.54 15.41
N ALA A 378 6.60 33.24 16.43
CA ALA A 378 6.45 32.05 17.28
C ALA A 378 5.18 32.13 18.10
N ALA A 379 4.91 33.25 18.77
CA ALA A 379 3.70 33.45 19.56
C ALA A 379 2.42 33.30 18.71
N GLU A 380 2.40 33.89 17.51
CA GLU A 380 1.27 33.74 16.57
C GLU A 380 1.02 32.26 16.20
N ALA A 381 2.09 31.52 15.94
CA ALA A 381 2.00 30.10 15.58
C ALA A 381 1.53 29.22 16.76
N PHE A 382 2.12 29.38 17.94
CA PHE A 382 1.70 28.62 19.12
C PHE A 382 0.28 28.99 19.59
N GLN A 383 -0.11 30.26 19.44
CA GLN A 383 -1.49 30.66 19.70
C GLN A 383 -2.48 29.98 18.76
N ALA A 384 -2.10 29.77 17.47
CA ALA A 384 -2.91 28.99 16.54
C ALA A 384 -3.04 27.51 16.99
N CYS A 385 -1.95 26.90 17.48
CA CYS A 385 -1.98 25.55 18.06
C CYS A 385 -2.99 25.44 19.21
N VAL A 386 -2.85 26.29 20.19
CA VAL A 386 -3.66 26.26 21.43
C VAL A 386 -5.15 26.49 21.16
N ARG A 387 -5.48 27.35 20.18
CA ARG A 387 -6.88 27.56 19.77
C ARG A 387 -7.53 26.33 19.16
N LYS A 388 -6.74 25.47 18.50
CA LYS A 388 -7.25 24.30 17.77
C LYS A 388 -7.25 23.05 18.64
N ARG A 389 -6.24 22.90 19.47
CA ARG A 389 -6.09 21.77 20.38
C ARG A 389 -5.80 22.25 21.79
N SER A 390 -6.76 22.07 22.69
CA SER A 390 -6.64 22.41 24.12
C SER A 390 -7.10 21.21 24.95
N PRO A 391 -6.34 20.77 25.99
CA PRO A 391 -5.03 21.30 26.39
C PRO A 391 -3.89 20.78 25.52
N TRP A 392 -2.88 21.65 25.31
CA TRP A 392 -1.61 21.28 24.71
C TRP A 392 -0.47 21.95 25.50
N PRO A 393 0.01 21.32 26.59
CA PRO A 393 0.96 21.91 27.51
C PRO A 393 2.25 22.41 26.85
N GLU A 394 2.83 21.66 25.92
CA GLU A 394 4.07 22.04 25.24
C GLU A 394 3.88 23.30 24.38
N ALA A 395 2.74 23.42 23.70
CA ALA A 395 2.43 24.61 22.91
C ALA A 395 2.19 25.83 23.81
N GLN A 396 1.50 25.63 24.96
CA GLN A 396 1.28 26.68 25.98
C GLN A 396 2.60 27.14 26.58
N LEU A 397 3.50 26.23 26.95
CA LEU A 397 4.83 26.59 27.47
C LEU A 397 5.61 27.44 26.48
N ASN A 398 5.69 27.01 25.22
CA ASN A 398 6.40 27.75 24.18
C ASN A 398 5.71 29.09 23.85
N LEU A 399 4.39 29.18 23.96
CA LEU A 399 3.65 30.42 23.86
C LEU A 399 4.05 31.38 24.99
N GLY A 400 4.09 30.89 26.25
CA GLY A 400 4.53 31.63 27.39
C GLY A 400 5.96 32.16 27.24
N LEU A 401 6.88 31.31 26.82
CA LEU A 401 8.27 31.70 26.51
C LEU A 401 8.35 32.76 25.40
N SER A 402 7.52 32.63 24.37
CA SER A 402 7.49 33.60 23.27
C SER A 402 7.01 34.97 23.74
N TYR A 403 5.93 35.03 24.55
CA TYR A 403 5.45 36.27 25.14
C TYR A 403 6.44 36.87 26.13
N TRP A 404 7.09 36.06 26.95
CA TRP A 404 8.11 36.54 27.88
C TRP A 404 9.26 37.23 27.12
N ASN A 405 9.80 36.60 26.07
CA ASN A 405 10.84 37.22 25.26
C ASN A 405 10.39 38.49 24.51
N LEU A 406 9.08 38.68 24.31
CA LEU A 406 8.49 39.92 23.79
C LEU A 406 8.29 41.00 24.85
N GLY A 407 8.51 40.69 26.13
CA GLY A 407 8.23 41.57 27.26
C GLY A 407 6.72 41.64 27.63
N ASP A 408 5.88 40.80 27.02
CA ASP A 408 4.47 40.69 27.39
C ASP A 408 4.31 39.69 28.54
N HIS A 409 4.70 40.18 29.73
CA HIS A 409 4.69 39.38 30.96
C HIS A 409 3.27 38.93 31.38
N GLU A 410 2.24 39.69 31.00
CA GLU A 410 0.86 39.32 31.33
C GLU A 410 0.38 38.12 30.54
N SER A 411 0.58 38.15 29.22
CA SER A 411 0.22 37.04 28.35
C SER A 411 1.10 35.80 28.62
N ALA A 412 2.38 36.00 28.97
CA ALA A 412 3.26 34.92 29.39
C ALA A 412 2.75 34.21 30.65
N ALA A 413 2.36 34.99 31.70
CA ALA A 413 1.81 34.43 32.92
C ALA A 413 0.54 33.59 32.66
N LYS A 414 -0.40 34.12 31.87
CA LYS A 414 -1.63 33.41 31.49
C LYS A 414 -1.34 32.09 30.78
N ALA A 415 -0.35 32.08 29.89
CA ALA A 415 0.02 30.88 29.19
C ALA A 415 0.61 29.81 30.13
N PHE A 416 1.49 30.18 31.05
CA PHE A 416 2.05 29.27 32.04
C PHE A 416 0.98 28.82 33.08
N GLU A 417 0.09 29.71 33.52
CA GLU A 417 -1.02 29.36 34.40
C GLU A 417 -1.96 28.33 33.77
N SER A 418 -2.23 28.44 32.47
CA SER A 418 -3.02 27.42 31.72
C SER A 418 -2.34 26.04 31.69
N VAL A 419 -1.02 25.97 31.74
CA VAL A 419 -0.32 24.68 31.88
C VAL A 419 -0.57 24.11 33.27
N LEU A 420 -0.52 24.94 34.32
CA LEU A 420 -0.74 24.49 35.69
C LEU A 420 -2.19 24.06 35.96
N GLU A 421 -3.17 24.57 35.20
CA GLU A 421 -4.55 24.06 35.24
C GLU A 421 -4.65 22.61 34.79
N ALA A 422 -3.80 22.20 33.85
CA ALA A 422 -3.75 20.82 33.32
C ALA A 422 -2.82 19.92 34.18
N ASP A 423 -1.68 20.46 34.60
CA ASP A 423 -0.67 19.79 35.44
C ASP A 423 -0.12 20.77 36.49
N SER A 424 -0.68 20.73 37.69
CA SER A 424 -0.30 21.60 38.82
C SER A 424 1.15 21.47 39.28
N HIS A 425 1.86 20.42 38.85
CA HIS A 425 3.26 20.14 39.21
C HIS A 425 4.23 20.35 38.02
N SER A 426 3.78 20.98 36.93
CA SER A 426 4.63 21.29 35.78
C SER A 426 5.79 22.19 36.19
N ILE A 427 6.98 21.62 36.29
CA ILE A 427 8.20 22.31 36.71
C ILE A 427 8.50 23.50 35.80
N ASP A 428 8.36 23.32 34.47
CA ASP A 428 8.67 24.36 33.49
C ASP A 428 7.69 25.56 33.59
N ALA A 429 6.40 25.31 33.84
CA ALA A 429 5.43 26.37 34.03
C ALA A 429 5.65 27.09 35.36
N LEU A 430 5.94 26.37 36.45
CA LEU A 430 6.28 26.94 37.76
C LEU A 430 7.54 27.80 37.66
N ARG A 431 8.60 27.34 36.97
CA ARG A 431 9.83 28.14 36.72
C ARG A 431 9.54 29.42 35.96
N GLY A 432 8.75 29.34 34.87
CA GLY A 432 8.36 30.51 34.09
C GLY A 432 7.63 31.54 34.92
N LEU A 433 6.64 31.11 35.72
CA LEU A 433 5.89 32.01 36.61
C LEU A 433 6.75 32.57 37.76
N ALA A 434 7.62 31.75 38.37
CA ALA A 434 8.52 32.21 39.42
C ALA A 434 9.50 33.28 38.91
N ALA A 435 10.07 33.07 37.72
CA ALA A 435 10.95 34.06 37.08
C ALA A 435 10.21 35.38 36.79
N LEU A 436 9.00 35.30 36.24
CA LEU A 436 8.16 36.49 36.02
C LEU A 436 7.81 37.23 37.31
N ALA A 437 7.53 36.49 38.40
CA ALA A 437 7.26 37.10 39.72
C ALA A 437 8.50 37.83 40.27
N VAL A 438 9.69 37.24 40.09
CA VAL A 438 10.96 37.89 40.47
C VAL A 438 11.20 39.18 39.68
N GLU A 439 11.00 39.13 38.34
CA GLU A 439 11.15 40.32 37.47
C GLU A 439 10.17 41.45 37.82
N ARG A 440 8.98 41.12 38.33
CA ARG A 440 7.96 42.08 38.80
C ARG A 440 8.16 42.53 40.25
N GLU A 441 9.21 42.06 40.89
CA GLU A 441 9.48 42.29 42.31
C GLU A 441 8.34 41.81 43.26
N ASP A 442 7.51 40.86 42.81
CA ASP A 442 6.45 40.25 43.60
C ASP A 442 7.04 39.09 44.43
N VAL A 443 7.65 39.49 45.55
CA VAL A 443 8.38 38.57 46.44
C VAL A 443 7.47 37.49 47.00
N GLU A 444 6.23 37.80 47.36
CA GLU A 444 5.27 36.87 47.96
C GLU A 444 4.90 35.77 46.95
N LYS A 445 4.52 36.17 45.73
CA LYS A 445 4.20 35.21 44.63
C LYS A 445 5.43 34.39 44.21
N ALA A 446 6.62 35.02 44.17
CA ALA A 446 7.85 34.31 43.85
C ALA A 446 8.17 33.22 44.86
N LEU A 447 8.01 33.49 46.15
CA LEU A 447 8.23 32.51 47.24
C LEU A 447 7.22 31.37 47.18
N ASP A 448 5.93 31.64 46.97
CA ASP A 448 4.90 30.60 46.80
C ASP A 448 5.24 29.63 45.64
N LEU A 449 5.62 30.22 44.51
CA LEU A 449 5.96 29.42 43.32
C LEU A 449 7.26 28.60 43.48
N GLN A 450 8.25 29.16 44.18
CA GLN A 450 9.50 28.43 44.45
C GLN A 450 9.28 27.31 45.48
N ALA A 451 8.39 27.52 46.46
CA ALA A 451 7.96 26.45 47.37
C ALA A 451 7.29 25.31 46.60
N LYS A 452 6.38 25.63 45.67
CA LYS A 452 5.75 24.62 44.80
C LYS A 452 6.72 23.90 43.91
N LEU A 453 7.79 24.55 43.43
CA LEU A 453 8.87 23.88 42.67
C LEU A 453 9.60 22.84 43.55
N ILE A 454 9.90 23.19 44.79
CA ILE A 454 10.55 22.26 45.76
C ILE A 454 9.60 21.09 46.07
N GLU A 455 8.30 21.35 46.26
CA GLU A 455 7.27 20.31 46.45
C GLU A 455 7.11 19.42 45.23
N ALA A 456 7.22 19.97 44.01
CA ALA A 456 7.23 19.21 42.75
C ALA A 456 8.50 18.35 42.55
N GLY A 457 9.46 18.43 43.49
CA GLY A 457 10.67 17.61 43.48
C GLY A 457 11.89 18.26 42.83
N GLU A 458 11.82 19.51 42.45
CA GLU A 458 13.00 20.21 41.95
C GLU A 458 13.94 20.57 43.11
N ARG A 459 15.14 20.00 43.14
CA ARG A 459 16.15 20.19 44.20
C ARG A 459 17.47 20.61 43.59
N THR A 460 17.50 21.83 43.04
CA THR A 460 18.74 22.40 42.50
C THR A 460 19.37 23.39 43.48
N PRO A 461 20.72 23.45 43.58
CA PRO A 461 21.40 24.42 44.42
C PRO A 461 20.98 25.89 44.13
N GLU A 462 20.76 26.18 42.86
CA GLU A 462 20.31 27.50 42.40
C GLU A 462 18.89 27.85 42.89
N LEU A 463 17.97 26.88 42.88
CA LEU A 463 16.61 27.10 43.39
C LEU A 463 16.63 27.43 44.90
N PHE A 464 17.31 26.61 45.69
CA PHE A 464 17.47 26.83 47.14
C PHE A 464 18.15 28.17 47.43
N TYR A 465 19.23 28.52 46.70
CA TYR A 465 19.93 29.78 46.79
C TYR A 465 19.02 30.98 46.49
N ASN A 466 18.33 30.95 45.34
CA ASN A 466 17.45 32.03 44.92
C ASN A 466 16.27 32.20 45.88
N THR A 467 15.69 31.12 46.38
CA THR A 467 14.62 31.16 47.41
C THR A 467 15.16 31.76 48.69
N GLY A 468 16.36 31.37 49.13
CA GLY A 468 17.05 31.94 50.26
C GLY A 468 17.26 33.45 50.16
N LEU A 469 17.64 33.94 48.97
CA LEU A 469 17.77 35.39 48.70
C LEU A 469 16.45 36.12 48.83
N LEU A 470 15.35 35.58 48.34
CA LEU A 470 14.03 36.18 48.48
C LEU A 470 13.57 36.23 49.94
N LEU A 471 13.77 35.15 50.68
CA LEU A 471 13.47 35.08 52.11
C LEU A 471 14.30 36.08 52.89
N GLN A 472 15.58 36.23 52.59
CA GLN A 472 16.47 37.18 53.22
C GLN A 472 16.00 38.62 52.97
N LYS A 473 15.60 38.97 51.73
CA LYS A 473 15.01 40.27 51.37
C LYS A 473 13.68 40.52 52.13
N ALA A 474 12.90 39.48 52.36
CA ALA A 474 11.67 39.54 53.17
C ALA A 474 11.92 39.60 54.68
N GLY A 475 13.18 39.61 55.13
CA GLY A 475 13.55 39.59 56.55
C GLY A 475 13.42 38.24 57.25
N GLN A 476 13.10 37.18 56.53
CA GLN A 476 12.92 35.83 57.04
C GLN A 476 14.27 35.08 57.09
N HIS A 477 15.20 35.57 57.93
CA HIS A 477 16.59 35.11 57.95
C HIS A 477 16.74 33.65 58.37
N GLU A 478 15.87 33.13 59.24
CA GLU A 478 15.94 31.75 59.71
C GLU A 478 15.64 30.74 58.56
N ASP A 479 14.62 31.02 57.79
CA ASP A 479 14.25 30.19 56.63
C ASP A 479 15.27 30.33 55.51
N ALA A 480 15.83 31.53 55.29
CA ALA A 480 16.90 31.76 54.35
C ALA A 480 18.16 30.93 54.69
N ILE A 481 18.54 30.88 55.97
CA ILE A 481 19.68 30.04 56.45
C ILE A 481 19.47 28.57 56.08
N ARG A 482 18.26 28.02 56.35
CA ARG A 482 17.94 26.62 56.01
C ARG A 482 18.11 26.36 54.53
N LEU A 483 17.62 27.22 53.70
CA LEU A 483 17.72 27.02 52.24
C LEU A 483 19.14 27.19 51.69
N TYR A 484 19.92 28.12 52.21
CA TYR A 484 21.35 28.19 51.87
C TYR A 484 22.12 26.94 52.29
N GLN A 485 21.78 26.33 53.42
CA GLN A 485 22.34 25.07 53.86
C GLN A 485 21.94 23.91 52.97
N GLU A 486 20.68 23.86 52.48
CA GLU A 486 20.26 22.87 51.47
C GLU A 486 21.03 23.08 50.16
N ALA A 487 21.20 24.34 49.71
CA ALA A 487 22.00 24.64 48.53
C ALA A 487 23.45 24.15 48.63
N LEU A 488 24.04 24.30 49.83
CA LEU A 488 25.40 23.84 50.14
C LEU A 488 25.49 22.34 50.34
N THR A 489 24.42 21.67 50.70
CA THR A 489 24.34 20.22 50.76
C THR A 489 24.45 19.62 49.37
N GLU A 490 23.73 20.21 48.43
CA GLU A 490 23.77 19.80 46.99
C GLU A 490 25.06 20.23 46.29
N ARG A 491 25.58 21.45 46.65
CA ARG A 491 26.84 21.98 46.10
C ARG A 491 27.67 22.64 47.22
N PRO A 492 28.58 21.88 47.85
CA PRO A 492 29.39 22.39 48.97
C PRO A 492 30.26 23.60 48.60
N ASN A 493 30.63 23.76 47.36
CA ASN A 493 31.49 24.83 46.86
C ASN A 493 30.72 25.98 46.21
N PHE A 494 29.48 26.24 46.65
CA PHE A 494 28.69 27.33 46.11
C PHE A 494 29.05 28.62 46.87
N ALA A 495 30.03 29.37 46.36
CA ALA A 495 30.64 30.53 47.04
C ALA A 495 29.62 31.65 47.34
N GLU A 496 28.67 31.92 46.46
CA GLU A 496 27.62 32.92 46.65
C GLU A 496 26.65 32.50 47.78
N ALA A 497 26.31 31.20 47.88
CA ALA A 497 25.47 30.68 48.94
C ALA A 497 26.20 30.78 50.32
N LEU A 498 27.52 30.46 50.36
CA LEU A 498 28.32 30.61 51.55
C LEU A 498 28.38 32.08 52.03
N LEU A 499 28.53 33.03 51.07
CA LEU A 499 28.56 34.46 51.40
C LEU A 499 27.26 34.93 52.04
N ASN A 500 26.12 34.58 51.37
CA ASN A 500 24.79 35.03 51.83
C ASN A 500 24.33 34.29 53.10
N LEU A 501 24.73 33.03 53.30
CA LEU A 501 24.55 32.34 54.57
C LEU A 501 25.24 33.09 55.72
N GLY A 502 26.46 33.54 55.48
CA GLY A 502 27.19 34.38 56.47
C GLY A 502 26.46 35.71 56.75
N HIS A 503 25.89 36.37 55.75
CA HIS A 503 25.09 37.59 55.97
C HIS A 503 23.81 37.32 56.75
N ALA A 504 23.10 36.26 56.48
CA ALA A 504 21.89 35.86 57.17
C ALA A 504 22.16 35.49 58.64
N LEU A 505 23.24 34.76 58.91
CA LEU A 505 23.72 34.42 60.27
C LEU A 505 24.10 35.66 61.06
N LYS A 506 24.82 36.64 60.43
CA LYS A 506 25.15 37.92 61.10
C LYS A 506 23.89 38.68 61.49
N ALA A 507 22.85 38.70 60.64
CA ALA A 507 21.60 39.35 60.95
C ALA A 507 20.88 38.73 62.17
N GLN A 508 21.08 37.45 62.42
CA GLN A 508 20.61 36.74 63.63
C GLN A 508 21.55 36.88 64.84
N GLY A 509 22.66 37.57 64.72
CA GLY A 509 23.65 37.71 65.80
C GLY A 509 24.70 36.63 65.91
N ASN A 510 24.71 35.65 65.04
CA ASN A 510 25.67 34.51 65.00
C ASN A 510 26.98 34.89 64.30
N VAL A 511 27.67 35.91 64.79
CA VAL A 511 28.82 36.57 64.14
C VAL A 511 30.00 35.62 63.94
N GLU A 512 30.30 34.75 64.89
CA GLU A 512 31.44 33.85 64.77
C GLU A 512 31.25 32.79 63.67
N GLU A 513 30.06 32.28 63.56
CA GLU A 513 29.70 31.33 62.51
C GLU A 513 29.67 31.96 61.12
N ALA A 514 29.13 33.19 61.04
CA ALA A 514 29.14 34.00 59.85
C ALA A 514 30.56 34.24 59.28
N ARG A 515 31.54 34.56 60.17
CA ARG A 515 32.94 34.71 59.77
C ARG A 515 33.54 33.46 59.12
N ASN A 516 33.17 32.29 59.59
CA ASN A 516 33.65 31.04 59.01
C ASN A 516 33.15 30.84 57.57
N TYR A 517 31.85 31.06 57.34
CA TYR A 517 31.29 30.96 55.98
C TYR A 517 31.82 32.04 55.02
N TRP A 518 31.98 33.26 55.47
CA TRP A 518 32.63 34.31 54.68
C TRP A 518 34.08 33.97 54.28
N ARG A 519 34.84 33.35 55.16
CA ARG A 519 36.18 32.91 54.85
C ARG A 519 36.16 31.84 53.77
N GLN A 520 35.31 30.84 53.90
CA GLN A 520 35.13 29.78 52.93
C GLN A 520 34.69 30.32 51.56
N ALA A 521 33.77 31.29 51.55
CA ALA A 521 33.32 31.92 50.30
C ALA A 521 34.45 32.64 49.57
N LEU A 522 35.26 33.42 50.32
CA LEU A 522 36.39 34.17 49.76
C LEU A 522 37.59 33.30 49.36
N GLU A 523 37.76 32.17 50.05
CA GLU A 523 38.77 31.16 49.64
C GLU A 523 38.43 30.56 48.30
N GLN A 524 37.15 30.34 48.04
CA GLN A 524 36.68 29.77 46.77
C GLN A 524 36.57 30.81 45.65
N LYS A 525 36.08 32.03 45.97
CA LYS A 525 35.86 33.10 44.98
C LYS A 525 36.24 34.46 45.59
N PRO A 526 37.56 34.82 45.48
CA PRO A 526 38.08 36.10 46.07
C PRO A 526 37.39 37.37 45.59
N GLU A 527 36.82 37.31 44.39
CA GLU A 527 36.10 38.46 43.77
C GLU A 527 34.88 38.89 44.56
N LEU A 528 34.31 37.99 45.38
CA LEU A 528 33.18 38.31 46.23
C LEU A 528 33.51 39.27 47.38
N ALA A 529 34.81 39.58 47.60
CA ALA A 529 35.25 40.54 48.61
C ALA A 529 34.68 41.96 48.35
N THR A 530 34.47 42.33 47.12
CA THR A 530 33.86 43.64 46.77
C THR A 530 32.43 43.75 47.27
N GLY A 531 31.61 42.69 47.15
CA GLY A 531 30.22 42.67 47.63
C GLY A 531 30.07 42.52 49.15
N TYR A 532 31.14 42.15 49.86
CA TYR A 532 31.11 42.00 51.32
C TYR A 532 30.77 43.27 52.08
N PHE A 533 31.17 44.45 51.55
CA PHE A 533 30.97 45.76 52.16
C PHE A 533 29.74 46.50 51.60
N GLU A 534 29.11 46.01 50.57
CA GLU A 534 27.98 46.64 49.90
C GLU A 534 26.59 46.22 50.45
N GLN A 535 26.55 45.27 51.42
CA GLN A 535 25.31 44.78 52.04
C GLN A 535 25.16 45.20 53.51
#